data_3f779fba99007692977ce852590cdaca
#
_entry.id   3f779fba99007692977ce852590cdaca
#
_cell.length_a   1.000
_cell.length_b   1.000
_cell.length_c   1.000
_cell.angle_alpha   90.00
_cell.angle_beta   90.00
_cell.angle_gamma   90.00
#
_symmetry.space_group_name_H-M   'P 1'
#
loop_
_entity.id
_entity.type
_entity.pdbx_description
1 polymer ?
#
loop_
_entity_poly.entity_id
_entity_poly.type
_entity_poly.pdbx_seq_one_letter_code
_entity_poly.pdbx_strand_id
1 'polypeptide(L)'
;MLHLLRIALLAVTFLPALSWAADPSSPVGKWKTIDDETGAERSIVEITEVDGELRGRIVKIFYQPGDKIDPVCELCEGELKNKPVIGLQFLWGLKRDGADWSGGGVLDPKNGKTYNAKLSLTDSGQKLRMRGYIGTPILGRTQVWLRQED
;
A
#
# COMPACT_ATOMS: atom_id res chain seq x y z
N MET A 1 27.68 -14.36 66.47
CA MET A 1 26.92 -14.93 65.32
C MET A 1 26.44 -13.76 64.47
N LEU A 2 27.14 -13.49 63.39
CA LEU A 2 26.88 -12.37 62.46
C LEU A 2 26.17 -12.95 61.23
N HIS A 3 24.85 -12.68 61.04
CA HIS A 3 24.13 -13.06 59.86
C HIS A 3 24.34 -12.02 58.77
N LEU A 4 25.13 -12.36 57.76
CA LEU A 4 25.30 -11.59 56.53
C LEU A 4 24.04 -11.75 55.63
N LEU A 5 23.19 -10.72 55.57
CA LEU A 5 22.06 -10.64 54.66
C LEU A 5 22.57 -10.29 53.25
N ARG A 6 22.57 -11.29 52.35
CA ARG A 6 22.91 -11.06 50.93
C ARG A 6 21.69 -10.54 50.21
N ILE A 7 21.70 -9.23 49.89
CA ILE A 7 20.70 -8.62 49.03
C ILE A 7 21.10 -8.92 47.58
N ALA A 8 20.35 -9.77 46.92
CA ALA A 8 20.48 -10.03 45.46
C ALA A 8 19.82 -8.89 44.71
N LEU A 9 20.62 -8.05 44.05
CA LEU A 9 20.14 -6.99 43.14
C LEU A 9 19.74 -7.64 41.82
N LEU A 10 18.43 -7.78 41.55
CA LEU A 10 17.93 -8.18 40.23
C LEU A 10 18.05 -6.99 39.28
N ALA A 11 19.01 -7.04 38.38
CA ALA A 11 19.11 -6.09 37.28
C ALA A 11 18.05 -6.44 36.23
N VAL A 12 16.98 -5.66 36.16
CA VAL A 12 15.98 -5.71 35.09
C VAL A 12 16.58 -5.08 33.85
N THR A 13 17.03 -5.87 32.89
CA THR A 13 17.49 -5.41 31.59
C THR A 13 16.28 -5.03 30.73
N PHE A 14 16.08 -3.73 30.55
CA PHE A 14 15.09 -3.16 29.61
C PHE A 14 15.68 -3.33 28.20
N LEU A 15 15.17 -4.28 27.42
CA LEU A 15 15.45 -4.38 25.99
C LEU A 15 14.59 -3.32 25.27
N PRO A 16 15.20 -2.36 24.54
CA PRO A 16 14.41 -1.45 23.72
C PRO A 16 13.73 -2.24 22.61
N ALA A 17 12.42 -2.13 22.50
CA ALA A 17 11.68 -2.62 21.34
C ALA A 17 12.13 -1.82 20.10
N LEU A 18 12.78 -2.48 19.12
CA LEU A 18 13.05 -1.88 17.82
C LEU A 18 11.69 -1.65 17.14
N SER A 19 11.20 -0.42 17.15
CA SER A 19 10.13 0.02 16.26
C SER A 19 10.68 0.01 14.83
N TRP A 20 10.15 -0.86 13.99
CA TRP A 20 10.41 -0.83 12.55
C TRP A 20 9.58 0.33 11.97
N ALA A 21 10.16 1.53 11.97
CA ALA A 21 9.58 2.64 11.25
C ALA A 21 9.65 2.35 9.74
N ALA A 22 8.56 2.65 9.02
CA ALA A 22 8.54 2.52 7.57
C ALA A 22 9.63 3.40 6.95
N ASP A 23 10.36 2.87 5.95
CA ASP A 23 11.37 3.64 5.22
C ASP A 23 10.68 4.74 4.39
N PRO A 24 10.89 6.03 4.70
CA PRO A 24 10.24 7.12 3.98
C PRO A 24 10.70 7.25 2.52
N SER A 25 11.80 6.61 2.14
CA SER A 25 12.32 6.59 0.77
C SER A 25 11.79 5.41 -0.07
N SER A 26 11.00 4.51 0.54
CA SER A 26 10.42 3.35 -0.10
C SER A 26 8.88 3.45 -0.18
N PRO A 27 8.25 3.04 -1.29
CA PRO A 27 6.79 2.92 -1.39
C PRO A 27 6.25 1.66 -0.72
N VAL A 28 7.11 0.78 -0.22
CA VAL A 28 6.70 -0.42 0.52
C VAL A 28 5.97 -0.02 1.80
N GLY A 29 4.87 -0.69 2.09
CA GLY A 29 4.03 -0.44 3.25
C GLY A 29 2.55 -0.31 2.91
N LYS A 30 1.78 0.17 3.87
CA LYS A 30 0.33 0.35 3.73
C LYS A 30 -0.02 1.80 3.35
N TRP A 31 -1.01 1.94 2.51
CA TRP A 31 -1.45 3.22 1.98
C TRP A 31 -2.96 3.32 1.97
N LYS A 32 -3.48 4.43 2.48
CA LYS A 32 -4.89 4.77 2.41
C LYS A 32 -5.16 5.45 1.07
N THR A 33 -6.01 4.86 0.25
CA THR A 33 -6.41 5.45 -1.03
C THR A 33 -7.54 6.45 -0.82
N ILE A 34 -7.42 7.58 -1.49
CA ILE A 34 -8.39 8.66 -1.45
C ILE A 34 -9.00 8.80 -2.84
N ASP A 35 -10.32 8.86 -2.89
CA ASP A 35 -11.06 9.17 -4.10
C ASP A 35 -10.77 10.63 -4.51
N ASP A 36 -10.26 10.84 -5.71
CA ASP A 36 -9.81 12.15 -6.18
C ASP A 36 -10.96 13.07 -6.63
N GLU A 37 -12.18 12.54 -6.75
CA GLU A 37 -13.37 13.32 -7.07
C GLU A 37 -14.12 13.75 -5.80
N THR A 38 -14.23 12.87 -4.82
CA THR A 38 -15.04 13.07 -3.63
C THR A 38 -14.23 13.36 -2.36
N GLY A 39 -12.93 13.05 -2.36
CA GLY A 39 -12.07 13.11 -1.18
C GLY A 39 -12.32 12.01 -0.16
N ALA A 40 -13.21 11.06 -0.45
CA ALA A 40 -13.55 9.97 0.47
C ALA A 40 -12.41 8.94 0.57
N GLU A 41 -12.20 8.41 1.77
CA GLU A 41 -11.34 7.24 1.98
C GLU A 41 -11.98 6.02 1.32
N ARG A 42 -11.22 5.27 0.49
CA ARG A 42 -11.75 4.14 -0.28
C ARG A 42 -11.22 2.80 0.16
N SER A 43 -9.92 2.69 0.41
CA SER A 43 -9.31 1.41 0.77
C SER A 43 -7.98 1.58 1.49
N ILE A 44 -7.51 0.51 2.11
CA ILE A 44 -6.10 0.33 2.44
C ILE A 44 -5.52 -0.64 1.41
N VAL A 45 -4.41 -0.25 0.83
CA VAL A 45 -3.61 -1.11 -0.05
C VAL A 45 -2.26 -1.36 0.60
N GLU A 46 -1.70 -2.53 0.35
CA GLU A 46 -0.37 -2.91 0.81
C GLU A 46 0.54 -3.06 -0.41
N ILE A 47 1.66 -2.35 -0.40
CA ILE A 47 2.72 -2.47 -1.40
C ILE A 47 3.86 -3.28 -0.81
N THR A 48 4.28 -4.29 -1.53
CA THR A 48 5.44 -5.13 -1.23
C THR A 48 6.43 -5.11 -2.38
N GLU A 49 7.68 -5.44 -2.11
CA GLU A 49 8.71 -5.61 -3.13
C GLU A 49 9.13 -7.08 -3.18
N VAL A 50 9.12 -7.66 -4.38
CA VAL A 50 9.55 -9.03 -4.64
C VAL A 50 10.45 -9.02 -5.87
N ASP A 51 11.69 -9.48 -5.72
CA ASP A 51 12.69 -9.53 -6.80
C ASP A 51 12.92 -8.18 -7.51
N GLY A 52 12.89 -7.07 -6.75
CA GLY A 52 13.07 -5.71 -7.26
C GLY A 52 11.84 -5.13 -7.98
N GLU A 53 10.70 -5.79 -7.90
CA GLU A 53 9.43 -5.34 -8.47
C GLU A 53 8.41 -5.04 -7.37
N LEU A 54 7.73 -3.91 -7.47
CA LEU A 54 6.62 -3.59 -6.58
C LEU A 54 5.36 -4.32 -7.01
N ARG A 55 4.63 -4.80 -6.00
CA ARG A 55 3.29 -5.39 -6.12
C ARG A 55 2.37 -4.76 -5.10
N GLY A 56 1.12 -4.54 -5.47
CA GLY A 56 0.13 -3.94 -4.58
C GLY A 56 -1.11 -4.80 -4.47
N ARG A 57 -1.65 -4.93 -3.25
CA ARG A 57 -2.85 -5.69 -2.93
C ARG A 57 -3.83 -4.84 -2.15
N ILE A 58 -5.12 -4.99 -2.40
CA ILE A 58 -6.18 -4.35 -1.62
C ILE A 58 -6.40 -5.18 -0.36
N VAL A 59 -6.20 -4.59 0.83
CA VAL A 59 -6.31 -5.31 2.11
C VAL A 59 -7.53 -4.91 2.93
N LYS A 60 -8.13 -3.74 2.65
CA LYS A 60 -9.34 -3.25 3.32
C LYS A 60 -10.11 -2.32 2.40
N ILE A 61 -11.43 -2.31 2.52
CA ILE A 61 -12.33 -1.37 1.83
C ILE A 61 -13.07 -0.54 2.89
N PHE A 62 -13.18 0.76 2.66
CA PHE A 62 -14.04 1.67 3.41
C PHE A 62 -15.33 1.84 2.62
N TYR A 63 -16.37 1.16 3.05
CA TYR A 63 -17.66 1.21 2.38
C TYR A 63 -18.34 2.55 2.58
N GLN A 64 -18.87 3.10 1.49
CA GLN A 64 -19.69 4.29 1.49
C GLN A 64 -21.18 3.90 1.41
N PRO A 65 -22.11 4.79 1.79
CA PRO A 65 -23.54 4.53 1.60
C PRO A 65 -23.85 4.14 0.14
N GLY A 66 -24.49 2.98 -0.05
CA GLY A 66 -24.79 2.45 -1.37
C GLY A 66 -23.73 1.55 -2.01
N ASP A 67 -22.55 1.42 -1.38
CA ASP A 67 -21.53 0.47 -1.86
C ASP A 67 -22.02 -0.98 -1.68
N LYS A 68 -21.66 -1.83 -2.65
CA LYS A 68 -21.84 -3.27 -2.54
C LYS A 68 -20.86 -3.83 -1.51
N ILE A 69 -21.38 -4.60 -0.55
CA ILE A 69 -20.54 -5.27 0.46
C ILE A 69 -19.85 -6.48 -0.19
N ASP A 70 -18.60 -6.72 0.19
CA ASP A 70 -17.74 -7.80 -0.33
C ASP A 70 -17.72 -7.86 -1.87
N PRO A 71 -17.34 -6.74 -2.54
CA PRO A 71 -17.38 -6.67 -3.98
C PRO A 71 -16.40 -7.67 -4.61
N VAL A 72 -16.79 -8.16 -5.78
CA VAL A 72 -15.94 -8.98 -6.64
C VAL A 72 -15.62 -8.22 -7.92
N CYS A 73 -14.53 -8.58 -8.61
CA CYS A 73 -14.15 -7.96 -9.87
C CYS A 73 -15.02 -8.49 -11.03
N GLU A 74 -16.25 -8.03 -11.13
CA GLU A 74 -17.23 -8.51 -12.12
C GLU A 74 -16.84 -8.23 -13.57
N LEU A 75 -16.13 -7.10 -13.79
CA LEU A 75 -15.71 -6.65 -15.13
C LEU A 75 -14.28 -7.07 -15.48
N CYS A 76 -13.56 -7.74 -14.55
CA CYS A 76 -12.27 -8.33 -14.85
C CYS A 76 -12.38 -9.48 -15.85
N GLU A 77 -11.28 -9.78 -16.51
CA GLU A 77 -11.16 -10.88 -17.46
C GLU A 77 -10.31 -12.04 -16.91
N GLY A 78 -10.40 -13.20 -17.55
CA GLY A 78 -9.62 -14.38 -17.23
C GLY A 78 -9.76 -14.84 -15.80
N GLU A 79 -8.67 -15.17 -15.16
CA GLU A 79 -8.62 -15.70 -13.79
C GLU A 79 -9.05 -14.69 -12.72
N LEU A 80 -9.07 -13.40 -13.04
CA LEU A 80 -9.45 -12.33 -12.12
C LEU A 80 -10.95 -12.09 -12.09
N LYS A 81 -11.70 -12.63 -13.08
CA LYS A 81 -13.17 -12.48 -13.14
C LYS A 81 -13.83 -13.04 -11.88
N ASN A 82 -14.65 -12.21 -11.26
CA ASN A 82 -15.39 -12.52 -10.03
C ASN A 82 -14.51 -12.86 -8.81
N LYS A 83 -13.21 -12.56 -8.86
CA LYS A 83 -12.36 -12.66 -7.66
C LYS A 83 -12.74 -11.58 -6.66
N PRO A 84 -12.70 -11.87 -5.35
CA PRO A 84 -12.91 -10.87 -4.31
C PRO A 84 -11.96 -9.67 -4.50
N VAL A 85 -12.48 -8.45 -4.34
CA VAL A 85 -11.65 -7.23 -4.44
C VAL A 85 -10.69 -7.14 -3.25
N ILE A 86 -11.11 -7.57 -2.04
CA ILE A 86 -10.19 -7.71 -0.92
C ILE A 86 -9.25 -8.90 -1.21
N GLY A 87 -7.96 -8.67 -1.11
CA GLY A 87 -6.90 -9.63 -1.45
C GLY A 87 -6.45 -9.57 -2.91
N LEU A 88 -7.16 -8.82 -3.77
CA LEU A 88 -6.82 -8.70 -5.18
C LEU A 88 -5.47 -7.99 -5.36
N GLN A 89 -4.55 -8.63 -6.08
CA GLN A 89 -3.35 -7.96 -6.57
C GLN A 89 -3.74 -7.08 -7.76
N PHE A 90 -3.72 -5.77 -7.53
CA PHE A 90 -4.15 -4.79 -8.52
C PHE A 90 -2.99 -3.98 -9.13
N LEU A 91 -1.81 -4.05 -8.54
CA LEU A 91 -0.59 -3.36 -8.96
C LEU A 91 0.54 -4.37 -9.12
N TRP A 92 1.33 -4.28 -10.20
CA TRP A 92 2.43 -5.21 -10.47
C TRP A 92 3.53 -4.60 -11.32
N GLY A 93 4.73 -5.18 -11.22
CA GLY A 93 5.83 -5.02 -12.16
C GLY A 93 6.52 -3.66 -12.18
N LEU A 94 6.23 -2.76 -11.21
CA LEU A 94 6.93 -1.47 -11.16
C LEU A 94 8.34 -1.65 -10.62
N LYS A 95 9.30 -1.10 -11.33
CA LYS A 95 10.72 -1.08 -10.96
C LYS A 95 11.19 0.34 -10.67
N ARG A 96 12.25 0.45 -9.90
CA ARG A 96 12.87 1.74 -9.61
C ARG A 96 13.31 2.42 -10.92
N ASP A 97 12.92 3.67 -11.09
CA ASP A 97 13.22 4.51 -12.24
C ASP A 97 13.58 5.93 -11.74
N GLY A 98 14.88 6.11 -11.43
CA GLY A 98 15.35 7.31 -10.78
C GLY A 98 14.76 7.50 -9.38
N ALA A 99 14.02 8.60 -9.17
CA ALA A 99 13.31 8.89 -7.92
C ALA A 99 11.93 8.22 -7.84
N ASP A 100 11.45 7.67 -8.95
CA ASP A 100 10.11 7.10 -9.11
C ASP A 100 10.15 5.57 -9.30
N TRP A 101 8.98 4.97 -9.52
CA TRP A 101 8.81 3.56 -9.93
C TRP A 101 7.86 3.52 -11.12
N SER A 102 8.25 2.79 -12.17
CA SER A 102 7.51 2.72 -13.43
C SER A 102 7.66 1.35 -14.12
N GLY A 103 7.11 1.21 -15.32
CA GLY A 103 7.23 0.03 -16.16
C GLY A 103 6.28 -1.12 -15.80
N GLY A 104 5.40 -0.92 -14.85
CA GLY A 104 4.39 -1.89 -14.44
C GLY A 104 2.97 -1.46 -14.80
N GLY A 105 1.99 -2.18 -14.25
CA GLY A 105 0.58 -1.97 -14.51
C GLY A 105 -0.27 -1.87 -13.25
N VAL A 106 -1.46 -1.28 -13.43
CA VAL A 106 -2.50 -1.19 -12.41
C VAL A 106 -3.84 -1.62 -13.00
N LEU A 107 -4.57 -2.45 -12.28
CA LEU A 107 -5.94 -2.85 -12.58
C LEU A 107 -6.92 -1.96 -11.79
N ASP A 108 -7.92 -1.42 -12.46
CA ASP A 108 -9.07 -0.83 -11.80
C ASP A 108 -10.19 -1.87 -11.66
N PRO A 109 -10.47 -2.38 -10.45
CA PRO A 109 -11.49 -3.42 -10.27
C PRO A 109 -12.91 -2.93 -10.56
N LYS A 110 -13.16 -1.62 -10.58
CA LYS A 110 -14.49 -1.05 -10.87
C LYS A 110 -14.86 -1.18 -12.34
N ASN A 111 -13.88 -1.09 -13.24
CA ASN A 111 -14.14 -1.17 -14.68
C ASN A 111 -13.44 -2.36 -15.37
N GLY A 112 -12.64 -3.14 -14.63
CA GLY A 112 -11.91 -4.30 -15.13
C GLY A 112 -10.77 -3.99 -16.09
N LYS A 113 -10.40 -2.71 -16.24
CA LYS A 113 -9.34 -2.28 -17.17
C LYS A 113 -7.99 -2.18 -16.49
N THR A 114 -6.96 -2.43 -17.28
CA THR A 114 -5.56 -2.26 -16.86
C THR A 114 -4.95 -1.01 -17.53
N TYR A 115 -4.07 -0.37 -16.79
CA TYR A 115 -3.36 0.84 -17.18
C TYR A 115 -1.89 0.67 -16.90
N ASN A 116 -1.04 1.42 -17.60
CA ASN A 116 0.35 1.60 -17.17
C ASN A 116 0.36 2.38 -15.85
N ALA A 117 1.32 2.06 -14.98
CA ALA A 117 1.40 2.68 -13.66
C ALA A 117 2.75 3.37 -13.43
N LYS A 118 2.70 4.48 -12.72
CA LYS A 118 3.85 5.18 -12.18
C LYS A 118 3.57 5.58 -10.73
N LEU A 119 4.55 5.37 -9.84
CA LEU A 119 4.51 5.78 -8.45
C LEU A 119 5.60 6.81 -8.17
N SER A 120 5.26 7.81 -7.36
CA SER A 120 6.19 8.84 -6.89
C SER A 120 5.91 9.15 -5.42
N LEU A 121 6.94 9.16 -4.59
CA LEU A 121 6.83 9.59 -3.20
C LEU A 121 6.91 11.11 -3.11
N THR A 122 6.08 11.69 -2.26
CA THR A 122 6.05 13.12 -1.97
C THR A 122 5.85 13.35 -0.46
N ASP A 123 5.98 14.60 -0.01
CA ASP A 123 5.78 14.97 1.38
C ASP A 123 6.64 14.13 2.34
N SER A 124 7.96 14.06 2.04
CA SER A 124 8.92 13.27 2.82
C SER A 124 8.50 11.79 3.02
N GLY A 125 7.91 11.18 1.98
CA GLY A 125 7.44 9.81 2.00
C GLY A 125 6.09 9.57 2.66
N GLN A 126 5.39 10.63 3.12
CA GLN A 126 4.07 10.51 3.74
C GLN A 126 2.93 10.39 2.72
N LYS A 127 3.20 10.77 1.47
CA LYS A 127 2.24 10.66 0.37
C LYS A 127 2.82 9.88 -0.80
N LEU A 128 1.96 9.09 -1.44
CA LEU A 128 2.27 8.36 -2.65
C LEU A 128 1.35 8.82 -3.77
N ARG A 129 1.93 9.35 -4.83
CA ARG A 129 1.19 9.67 -6.06
C ARG A 129 1.19 8.43 -6.95
N MET A 130 0.02 7.86 -7.16
CA MET A 130 -0.22 6.79 -8.11
C MET A 130 -0.82 7.36 -9.39
N ARG A 131 -0.13 7.22 -10.51
CA ARG A 131 -0.61 7.64 -11.81
C ARG A 131 -0.87 6.44 -12.69
N GLY A 132 -2.13 6.25 -13.08
CA GLY A 132 -2.55 5.31 -14.11
C GLY A 132 -2.70 6.03 -15.45
N TYR A 133 -2.21 5.45 -16.56
CA TYR A 133 -2.25 6.08 -17.86
C TYR A 133 -2.29 5.07 -19.02
N ILE A 134 -2.74 5.54 -20.19
CA ILE A 134 -2.71 4.78 -21.45
C ILE A 134 -1.73 5.48 -22.39
N GLY A 135 -0.80 4.71 -22.98
CA GLY A 135 0.24 5.25 -23.88
C GLY A 135 1.27 6.08 -23.14
N THR A 136 1.06 7.40 -23.02
CA THR A 136 1.99 8.31 -22.35
C THR A 136 1.44 8.78 -20.98
N PRO A 137 2.33 9.10 -20.01
CA PRO A 137 1.89 9.60 -18.71
C PRO A 137 1.06 10.88 -18.75
N ILE A 138 1.09 11.64 -19.84
CA ILE A 138 0.30 12.87 -20.01
C ILE A 138 -1.20 12.53 -20.02
N LEU A 139 -1.59 11.41 -20.65
CA LEU A 139 -2.97 10.94 -20.75
C LEU A 139 -3.28 9.98 -19.58
N GLY A 140 -3.32 10.51 -18.37
CA GLY A 140 -3.54 9.70 -17.19
C GLY A 140 -4.27 10.43 -16.07
N ARG A 141 -4.65 9.63 -15.06
CA ARG A 141 -5.28 10.08 -13.81
C ARG A 141 -4.32 9.85 -12.65
N THR A 142 -4.22 10.80 -11.75
CA THR A 142 -3.38 10.69 -10.56
C THR A 142 -4.25 10.66 -9.32
N GLN A 143 -3.99 9.68 -8.46
CA GLN A 143 -4.48 9.65 -7.09
C GLN A 143 -3.35 9.93 -6.12
N VAL A 144 -3.65 10.53 -4.99
CA VAL A 144 -2.72 10.73 -3.88
C VAL A 144 -3.16 9.86 -2.72
N TRP A 145 -2.30 8.94 -2.32
CA TRP A 145 -2.52 8.03 -1.21
C TRP A 145 -1.73 8.49 0.02
N LEU A 146 -2.26 8.25 1.20
CA LEU A 146 -1.66 8.64 2.46
C LEU A 146 -1.01 7.44 3.13
N ARG A 147 0.24 7.58 3.59
CA ARG A 147 0.91 6.51 4.33
C ARG A 147 0.11 6.15 5.56
N GLN A 148 -0.11 4.86 5.75
CA GLN A 148 -0.78 4.33 6.92
C GLN A 148 0.28 3.70 7.82
N GLU A 149 0.39 4.20 9.04
CA GLU A 149 1.17 3.56 10.10
C GLU A 149 0.33 2.45 10.73
N ASP A 150 1.00 1.36 11.18
CA ASP A 150 0.34 0.22 11.84
C ASP A 150 -0.11 0.57 13.26
#